data_46cfd950d9a070374c6ed0066a4594c5
#
_entry.id   46cfd950d9a070374c6ed0066a4594c5
#
_cell.length_a   1.000
_cell.length_b   1.000
_cell.length_c   1.000
_cell.angle_alpha   90.00
_cell.angle_beta   90.00
_cell.angle_gamma   90.00
#
_symmetry.space_group_name_H-M   'P 1'
#
loop_
_entity.id
_entity.type
_entity.pdbx_description
1 polymer ?
#
loop_
_entity_poly.entity_id
_entity_poly.type
_entity_poly.pdbx_seq_one_letter_code
_entity_poly.pdbx_strand_id
1 'polypeptide(L)'
;MGILDKTIAAISPKWGAQRAKNRYVMNAYEAAMPNRTHKAKRESQGANVSTKQSAVSLREQARALDQNHDIVIGILDKMEERVIGSRGIHIEPQPLNLSGDVDEDLAEQIRKKWAEWSVRPEVTGQFTRPELERMLLRTWLRDGEVFIQLVRGSVAGLNHSTDIAFSLEALEPDFVPMWQSDTANVIQGIEINAWRRPVSYRVYMDNPQENNRTYGRVKMVPAENMLHLAFKKRLHQLRGVSMLHGVIVRLSDLKDYEESERVAARIAAAFTMYIRKGDAAIYGDNEDYSTDSPERDFEIAPGAIIDDLKPGEDIGLINSNRPNVNLETFRNGQLRATAAGTRSSYSSIARDYNGTYSSQRQELVESFEGYSVLQDTFVAHISRPIYREWLKMAIVSGEIEVPVDIDPASLYNAVYSGPVMPWIDPTKEAQAWKERIKGGLATESQAVRASGSNPAEVKRRRRVEVEENRKFGLKFDTDLTNTGTTNEKAKDDSVAGGDGNERDKDE
;
A
#
# COMPACT_ATOMS: atom_id res chain seq x y z
N MET A 1 -15.93 -40.63 22.52
CA MET A 1 -17.00 -40.56 23.54
C MET A 1 -16.34 -40.32 24.89
N GLY A 2 -16.72 -39.26 25.60
CA GLY A 2 -16.27 -39.02 26.96
C GLY A 2 -16.80 -40.06 27.94
N ILE A 3 -16.14 -40.22 29.10
CA ILE A 3 -16.54 -41.20 30.14
C ILE A 3 -18.00 -40.97 30.54
N LEU A 4 -18.44 -39.72 30.67
CA LEU A 4 -19.83 -39.34 30.95
C LEU A 4 -20.84 -39.79 29.87
N ASP A 5 -20.42 -39.78 28.58
CA ASP A 5 -21.31 -40.22 27.49
C ASP A 5 -21.50 -41.75 27.49
N LYS A 6 -20.47 -42.51 27.89
CA LYS A 6 -20.56 -43.96 28.06
C LYS A 6 -21.46 -44.35 29.24
N THR A 7 -21.36 -43.64 30.36
CA THR A 7 -22.22 -43.90 31.51
C THR A 7 -23.68 -43.54 31.24
N ILE A 8 -23.97 -42.43 30.58
CA ILE A 8 -25.36 -42.06 30.22
C ILE A 8 -25.91 -43.02 29.17
N ALA A 9 -25.14 -43.50 28.22
CA ALA A 9 -25.58 -44.50 27.25
C ALA A 9 -25.85 -45.88 27.87
N ALA A 10 -25.13 -46.23 28.94
CA ALA A 10 -25.32 -47.46 29.69
C ALA A 10 -26.61 -47.40 30.56
N ILE A 11 -26.97 -46.24 31.13
CA ILE A 11 -28.16 -46.05 31.96
C ILE A 11 -29.42 -45.87 31.11
N SER A 12 -29.32 -45.13 30.01
CA SER A 12 -30.43 -44.86 29.09
C SER A 12 -29.95 -44.77 27.65
N PRO A 13 -30.14 -45.85 26.85
CA PRO A 13 -29.75 -45.86 25.44
C PRO A 13 -30.42 -44.77 24.60
N LYS A 14 -31.67 -44.38 24.91
CA LYS A 14 -32.37 -43.28 24.25
C LYS A 14 -31.71 -41.92 24.50
N TRP A 15 -31.31 -41.63 25.73
CA TRP A 15 -30.62 -40.38 26.07
C TRP A 15 -29.22 -40.37 25.54
N GLY A 16 -28.51 -41.49 25.53
CA GLY A 16 -27.22 -41.63 24.89
C GLY A 16 -27.28 -41.36 23.39
N ALA A 17 -28.25 -41.92 22.68
CA ALA A 17 -28.48 -41.71 21.26
C ALA A 17 -28.89 -40.25 20.95
N GLN A 18 -29.78 -39.66 21.76
CA GLN A 18 -30.20 -38.26 21.61
C GLN A 18 -29.02 -37.30 21.80
N ARG A 19 -28.19 -37.56 22.79
CA ARG A 19 -26.99 -36.77 23.09
C ARG A 19 -25.92 -36.92 22.02
N ALA A 20 -25.73 -38.12 21.49
CA ALA A 20 -24.85 -38.36 20.34
C ALA A 20 -25.36 -37.66 19.08
N LYS A 21 -26.69 -37.72 18.83
CA LYS A 21 -27.34 -37.02 17.71
C LYS A 21 -27.23 -35.51 17.84
N ASN A 22 -27.46 -34.94 19.02
CA ASN A 22 -27.34 -33.51 19.28
C ASN A 22 -25.89 -33.06 19.14
N ARG A 23 -24.94 -33.88 19.56
CA ARG A 23 -23.51 -33.59 19.37
C ARG A 23 -23.09 -33.66 17.91
N TYR A 24 -23.64 -34.60 17.14
CA TYR A 24 -23.44 -34.72 15.69
C TYR A 24 -24.05 -33.53 14.96
N VAL A 25 -25.24 -33.11 15.33
CA VAL A 25 -25.92 -31.93 14.75
C VAL A 25 -25.24 -30.61 15.16
N MET A 26 -24.72 -30.48 16.39
CA MET A 26 -23.98 -29.33 16.87
C MET A 26 -22.61 -29.21 16.20
N ASN A 27 -22.07 -30.24 15.58
CA ASN A 27 -20.75 -30.33 15.02
C ASN A 27 -20.78 -30.61 13.51
N ALA A 28 -21.71 -29.98 12.79
CA ALA A 28 -21.83 -30.09 11.33
C ALA A 28 -20.60 -29.64 10.57
N TYR A 29 -19.71 -28.84 11.19
CA TYR A 29 -18.49 -28.36 10.60
C TYR A 29 -17.26 -28.97 11.31
N GLU A 30 -16.47 -29.71 10.58
CA GLU A 30 -15.28 -30.43 11.08
C GLU A 30 -14.25 -29.50 11.74
N ALA A 31 -14.07 -28.29 11.19
CA ALA A 31 -13.19 -27.24 11.71
C ALA A 31 -13.62 -26.73 13.12
N ALA A 32 -14.86 -26.94 13.54
CA ALA A 32 -15.32 -26.55 14.87
C ALA A 32 -14.91 -27.53 15.97
N MET A 33 -14.40 -28.71 15.58
CA MET A 33 -13.96 -29.76 16.50
C MET A 33 -12.45 -29.69 16.74
N PRO A 34 -11.99 -29.29 17.95
CA PRO A 34 -10.57 -29.43 18.27
C PRO A 34 -10.23 -30.92 18.38
N ASN A 35 -9.18 -31.32 17.70
CA ASN A 35 -8.60 -32.67 17.82
C ASN A 35 -7.16 -32.60 18.34
N ARG A 36 -6.48 -33.75 18.44
CA ARG A 36 -5.12 -33.82 18.96
C ARG A 36 -4.12 -33.01 18.11
N THR A 37 -4.34 -32.92 16.81
CA THR A 37 -3.47 -32.23 15.84
C THR A 37 -3.96 -30.83 15.50
N HIS A 38 -5.24 -30.54 15.72
CA HIS A 38 -5.84 -29.24 15.40
C HIS A 38 -6.37 -28.55 16.68
N LYS A 39 -5.57 -27.59 17.19
CA LYS A 39 -5.97 -26.68 18.26
C LYS A 39 -6.44 -25.37 17.63
N ALA A 40 -7.75 -25.21 17.47
CA ALA A 40 -8.32 -23.99 16.91
C ALA A 40 -8.04 -22.79 17.84
N LYS A 41 -7.33 -21.78 17.35
CA LYS A 41 -7.28 -20.47 17.98
C LYS A 41 -8.60 -19.77 17.68
N ARG A 42 -9.31 -19.30 18.70
CA ARG A 42 -10.63 -18.66 18.57
C ARG A 42 -10.56 -17.22 19.05
N GLU A 43 -11.13 -16.32 18.27
CA GLU A 43 -11.37 -14.94 18.68
C GLU A 43 -12.82 -14.81 19.08
N SER A 44 -13.07 -14.66 20.38
CA SER A 44 -14.42 -14.55 20.97
C SER A 44 -14.73 -13.14 21.49
N GLN A 45 -13.76 -12.23 21.45
CA GLN A 45 -13.91 -10.87 21.96
C GLN A 45 -14.61 -9.95 20.95
N GLY A 46 -15.19 -8.88 21.45
CA GLY A 46 -15.70 -7.79 20.60
C GLY A 46 -14.55 -7.10 19.84
N ALA A 47 -14.84 -6.63 18.63
CA ALA A 47 -13.83 -6.01 17.76
C ALA A 47 -13.01 -4.90 18.45
N ASN A 48 -13.68 -4.04 19.21
CA ASN A 48 -13.02 -2.93 19.91
C ASN A 48 -12.14 -3.39 21.07
N VAL A 49 -12.48 -4.52 21.72
CA VAL A 49 -11.64 -5.09 22.79
C VAL A 49 -10.34 -5.63 22.23
N SER A 50 -10.43 -6.43 21.16
CA SER A 50 -9.23 -6.96 20.48
C SER A 50 -8.36 -5.83 19.93
N THR A 51 -8.97 -4.79 19.35
CA THR A 51 -8.23 -3.62 18.84
C THR A 51 -7.55 -2.87 19.97
N LYS A 52 -8.24 -2.64 21.11
CA LYS A 52 -7.66 -1.97 22.28
C LYS A 52 -6.41 -2.67 22.79
N GLN A 53 -6.41 -3.99 22.79
CA GLN A 53 -5.29 -4.79 23.29
C GLN A 53 -4.09 -4.84 22.34
N SER A 54 -4.33 -4.74 21.02
CA SER A 54 -3.32 -5.07 20.02
C SER A 54 -2.83 -3.89 19.21
N ALA A 55 -3.68 -2.87 18.95
CA ALA A 55 -3.41 -1.85 17.95
C ALA A 55 -2.15 -1.02 18.23
N VAL A 56 -1.90 -0.67 19.50
CA VAL A 56 -0.73 0.12 19.88
C VAL A 56 0.55 -0.65 19.59
N SER A 57 0.66 -1.89 20.09
CA SER A 57 1.85 -2.73 19.86
C SER A 57 2.07 -3.04 18.36
N LEU A 58 1.01 -3.29 17.60
CA LEU A 58 1.11 -3.53 16.15
C LEU A 58 1.60 -2.29 15.41
N ARG A 59 1.18 -1.10 15.81
CA ARG A 59 1.62 0.17 15.26
C ARG A 59 3.09 0.44 15.56
N GLU A 60 3.52 0.26 16.80
CA GLU A 60 4.93 0.42 17.20
C GLU A 60 5.84 -0.53 16.42
N GLN A 61 5.46 -1.80 16.28
CA GLN A 61 6.19 -2.77 15.48
C GLN A 61 6.22 -2.39 13.99
N ALA A 62 5.08 -1.94 13.43
CA ALA A 62 5.01 -1.50 12.05
C ALA A 62 5.90 -0.28 11.78
N ARG A 63 5.97 0.68 12.71
CA ARG A 63 6.87 1.84 12.65
C ARG A 63 8.33 1.42 12.71
N ALA A 64 8.69 0.49 13.60
CA ALA A 64 10.05 -0.05 13.69
C ALA A 64 10.48 -0.74 12.39
N LEU A 65 9.57 -1.47 11.75
CA LEU A 65 9.80 -2.09 10.45
C LEU A 65 9.91 -1.05 9.32
N ASP A 66 9.06 -0.03 9.32
CA ASP A 66 9.13 1.06 8.34
C ASP A 66 10.46 1.85 8.42
N GLN A 67 11.04 1.94 9.62
CA GLN A 67 12.33 2.61 9.81
C GLN A 67 13.53 1.74 9.44
N ASN A 68 13.47 0.41 9.66
CA ASN A 68 14.65 -0.43 9.70
C ASN A 68 14.57 -1.68 8.80
N HIS A 69 13.49 -1.90 8.06
CA HIS A 69 13.30 -3.07 7.20
C HIS A 69 13.12 -2.68 5.75
N ASP A 70 14.12 -2.94 4.93
CA ASP A 70 14.19 -2.57 3.51
C ASP A 70 12.95 -3.00 2.69
N ILE A 71 12.46 -4.22 2.91
CA ILE A 71 11.28 -4.74 2.22
C ILE A 71 10.02 -3.95 2.60
N VAL A 72 9.85 -3.60 3.88
CA VAL A 72 8.67 -2.84 4.35
C VAL A 72 8.69 -1.42 3.80
N ILE A 73 9.84 -0.77 3.84
CA ILE A 73 10.04 0.55 3.22
C ILE A 73 9.63 0.47 1.75
N GLY A 74 10.17 -0.51 1.01
CA GLY A 74 9.84 -0.69 -0.41
C GLY A 74 8.37 -0.98 -0.70
N ILE A 75 7.67 -1.70 0.18
CA ILE A 75 6.23 -1.94 0.07
C ILE A 75 5.45 -0.64 0.24
N LEU A 76 5.74 0.12 1.30
CA LEU A 76 5.03 1.37 1.60
C LEU A 76 5.29 2.44 0.54
N ASP A 77 6.55 2.60 0.10
CA ASP A 77 6.92 3.51 -0.98
C ASP A 77 6.18 3.16 -2.28
N LYS A 78 6.11 1.87 -2.61
CA LYS A 78 5.38 1.42 -3.80
C LYS A 78 3.88 1.70 -3.71
N MET A 79 3.30 1.56 -2.52
CA MET A 79 1.90 1.93 -2.28
C MET A 79 1.68 3.43 -2.48
N GLU A 80 2.57 4.28 -1.94
CA GLU A 80 2.49 5.73 -2.16
C GLU A 80 2.55 6.10 -3.64
N GLU A 81 3.49 5.49 -4.39
CA GLU A 81 3.65 5.71 -5.82
C GLU A 81 2.40 5.31 -6.63
N ARG A 82 1.74 4.21 -6.24
CA ARG A 82 0.67 3.59 -7.03
C ARG A 82 -0.73 4.03 -6.62
N VAL A 83 -0.94 4.41 -5.36
CA VAL A 83 -2.24 4.84 -4.86
C VAL A 83 -2.42 6.35 -4.99
N ILE A 84 -1.41 7.13 -4.62
CA ILE A 84 -1.46 8.61 -4.63
C ILE A 84 -0.62 9.20 -5.77
N GLY A 85 0.59 8.68 -5.97
CA GLY A 85 1.51 9.16 -6.98
C GLY A 85 2.19 10.49 -6.66
N SER A 86 3.02 10.95 -7.59
CA SER A 86 3.82 12.17 -7.40
C SER A 86 3.00 13.46 -7.37
N ARG A 87 1.85 13.47 -8.06
CA ARG A 87 0.98 14.66 -8.21
C ARG A 87 -0.19 14.69 -7.21
N GLY A 88 -0.35 13.66 -6.39
CA GLY A 88 -1.52 13.50 -5.53
C GLY A 88 -2.79 13.08 -6.30
N ILE A 89 -3.90 13.00 -5.60
CA ILE A 89 -5.20 12.76 -6.25
C ILE A 89 -5.59 13.98 -7.05
N HIS A 90 -5.75 13.81 -8.35
CA HIS A 90 -6.23 14.84 -9.23
C HIS A 90 -7.74 15.04 -9.05
N ILE A 91 -8.17 16.31 -8.96
CA ILE A 91 -9.57 16.69 -8.83
C ILE A 91 -9.95 17.51 -10.04
N GLU A 92 -10.96 17.05 -10.76
CA GLU A 92 -11.56 17.71 -11.92
C GLU A 92 -12.96 18.18 -11.56
N PRO A 93 -13.17 19.47 -11.22
CA PRO A 93 -14.46 20.02 -10.90
C PRO A 93 -15.42 19.90 -12.09
N GLN A 94 -16.67 19.54 -11.82
CA GLN A 94 -17.73 19.43 -12.84
C GLN A 94 -19.03 20.03 -12.33
N PRO A 95 -19.06 21.34 -12.06
CA PRO A 95 -20.31 22.03 -11.78
C PRO A 95 -21.16 22.08 -13.06
N LEU A 96 -22.45 21.77 -12.96
CA LEU A 96 -23.36 21.79 -14.09
C LEU A 96 -24.20 23.08 -14.05
N ASN A 97 -24.44 23.67 -15.20
CA ASN A 97 -25.44 24.71 -15.36
C ASN A 97 -26.85 24.10 -15.37
N LEU A 98 -27.88 24.92 -15.35
CA LEU A 98 -29.28 24.47 -15.39
C LEU A 98 -29.65 23.76 -16.70
N SER A 99 -28.83 23.86 -17.75
CA SER A 99 -28.98 23.11 -19.00
C SER A 99 -28.43 21.71 -18.93
N GLY A 100 -27.67 21.38 -17.85
CA GLY A 100 -27.00 20.08 -17.64
C GLY A 100 -25.61 19.99 -18.24
N ASP A 101 -25.07 21.08 -18.79
CA ASP A 101 -23.69 21.13 -19.30
C ASP A 101 -22.72 21.57 -18.20
N VAL A 102 -21.48 21.15 -18.31
CA VAL A 102 -20.43 21.57 -17.37
C VAL A 102 -20.09 23.05 -17.62
N ASP A 103 -20.15 23.85 -16.56
CA ASP A 103 -19.66 25.22 -16.59
C ASP A 103 -18.13 25.24 -16.50
N GLU A 104 -17.48 25.42 -17.64
CA GLU A 104 -16.01 25.37 -17.75
C GLU A 104 -15.34 26.59 -17.10
N ASP A 105 -16.01 27.76 -17.09
CA ASP A 105 -15.45 28.99 -16.51
C ASP A 105 -15.39 28.87 -14.98
N LEU A 106 -16.48 28.42 -14.36
CA LEU A 106 -16.48 28.12 -12.92
C LEU A 106 -15.51 26.98 -12.57
N ALA A 107 -15.48 25.91 -13.37
CA ALA A 107 -14.56 24.81 -13.17
C ALA A 107 -13.10 25.27 -13.25
N GLU A 108 -12.77 26.22 -14.13
CA GLU A 108 -11.41 26.79 -14.22
C GLU A 108 -11.07 27.69 -13.03
N GLN A 109 -11.99 28.51 -12.55
CA GLN A 109 -11.81 29.29 -11.32
C GLN A 109 -11.54 28.37 -10.12
N ILE A 110 -12.34 27.32 -9.96
CA ILE A 110 -12.16 26.34 -8.90
C ILE A 110 -10.78 25.67 -9.01
N ARG A 111 -10.37 25.23 -10.21
CA ARG A 111 -9.04 24.59 -10.43
C ARG A 111 -7.90 25.52 -10.05
N LYS A 112 -7.98 26.80 -10.43
CA LYS A 112 -6.94 27.79 -10.14
C LYS A 112 -6.79 28.00 -8.63
N LYS A 113 -7.90 28.27 -7.94
CA LYS A 113 -7.90 28.49 -6.49
C LYS A 113 -7.52 27.24 -5.70
N TRP A 114 -7.93 26.05 -6.17
CA TRP A 114 -7.51 24.77 -5.62
C TRP A 114 -5.99 24.55 -5.76
N ALA A 115 -5.40 24.92 -6.89
CA ALA A 115 -3.97 24.81 -7.10
C ALA A 115 -3.19 25.77 -6.17
N GLU A 116 -3.66 27.02 -6.00
CA GLU A 116 -3.08 27.98 -5.06
C GLU A 116 -3.11 27.46 -3.62
N TRP A 117 -4.24 26.97 -3.15
CA TRP A 117 -4.38 26.39 -1.82
C TRP A 117 -3.54 25.13 -1.64
N SER A 118 -3.40 24.30 -2.67
CA SER A 118 -2.65 23.03 -2.65
C SER A 118 -1.15 23.17 -2.40
N VAL A 119 -0.60 24.40 -2.47
CA VAL A 119 0.81 24.65 -2.19
C VAL A 119 1.14 24.45 -0.72
N ARG A 120 0.24 24.90 0.19
CA ARG A 120 0.40 24.74 1.65
C ARG A 120 -0.97 24.59 2.31
N PRO A 121 -1.60 23.42 2.21
CA PRO A 121 -2.96 23.20 2.66
C PRO A 121 -3.08 22.93 4.16
N GLU A 122 -1.97 22.75 4.86
CA GLU A 122 -1.97 22.25 6.25
C GLU A 122 -1.40 23.31 7.22
N VAL A 123 -1.71 23.13 8.51
CA VAL A 123 -1.47 24.13 9.57
C VAL A 123 0.01 24.41 9.84
N THR A 124 0.92 23.47 9.56
CA THR A 124 2.36 23.67 9.78
C THR A 124 3.06 24.38 8.62
N GLY A 125 2.42 24.40 7.44
CA GLY A 125 2.95 25.02 6.22
C GLY A 125 4.17 24.32 5.64
N GLN A 126 4.43 23.05 6.01
CA GLN A 126 5.62 22.31 5.57
C GLN A 126 5.36 21.49 4.30
N PHE A 127 4.14 20.98 4.13
CA PHE A 127 3.82 20.02 3.07
C PHE A 127 2.95 20.65 1.99
N THR A 128 3.24 20.31 0.75
CA THR A 128 2.30 20.47 -0.36
C THR A 128 1.17 19.42 -0.24
N ARG A 129 0.03 19.66 -0.90
CA ARG A 129 -1.09 18.69 -0.89
C ARG A 129 -0.67 17.27 -1.33
N PRO A 130 0.08 17.07 -2.43
CA PRO A 130 0.53 15.74 -2.82
C PRO A 130 1.45 15.07 -1.78
N GLU A 131 2.32 15.82 -1.14
CA GLU A 131 3.20 15.31 -0.07
C GLU A 131 2.37 14.90 1.15
N LEU A 132 1.44 15.77 1.56
CA LEU A 132 0.52 15.47 2.66
C LEU A 132 -0.30 14.21 2.39
N GLU A 133 -0.89 14.07 1.19
CA GLU A 133 -1.67 12.90 0.80
C GLU A 133 -0.84 11.60 0.85
N ARG A 134 0.43 11.62 0.42
CA ARG A 134 1.34 10.46 0.56
C ARG A 134 1.62 10.13 2.02
N MET A 135 1.90 11.14 2.85
CA MET A 135 2.12 10.95 4.29
C MET A 135 0.88 10.40 4.99
N LEU A 136 -0.31 10.90 4.65
CA LEU A 136 -1.59 10.38 5.16
C LEU A 136 -1.82 8.93 4.76
N LEU A 137 -1.52 8.58 3.50
CA LEU A 137 -1.61 7.20 3.03
C LEU A 137 -0.63 6.31 3.79
N ARG A 138 0.64 6.70 3.90
CA ARG A 138 1.66 5.93 4.64
C ARG A 138 1.24 5.70 6.08
N THR A 139 0.79 6.74 6.77
CA THR A 139 0.30 6.65 8.13
C THR A 139 -0.90 5.70 8.24
N TRP A 140 -1.86 5.80 7.33
CA TRP A 140 -3.00 4.88 7.30
C TRP A 140 -2.57 3.42 7.10
N LEU A 141 -1.67 3.14 6.16
CA LEU A 141 -1.19 1.78 5.89
C LEU A 141 -0.34 1.22 7.03
N ARG A 142 0.62 2.01 7.53
CA ARG A 142 1.58 1.64 8.56
C ARG A 142 0.93 1.56 9.93
N ASP A 143 0.24 2.62 10.36
CA ASP A 143 -0.32 2.73 11.69
C ASP A 143 -1.73 2.14 11.80
N GLY A 144 -2.38 1.91 10.65
CA GLY A 144 -3.73 1.37 10.56
C GLY A 144 -4.84 2.40 10.50
N GLU A 145 -4.57 3.65 10.85
CA GLU A 145 -5.52 4.76 10.83
C GLU A 145 -4.80 6.11 10.78
N VAL A 146 -5.53 7.13 10.34
CA VAL A 146 -5.08 8.53 10.35
C VAL A 146 -6.27 9.44 10.60
N PHE A 147 -6.01 10.57 11.26
CA PHE A 147 -7.00 11.58 11.57
C PHE A 147 -6.62 12.90 10.91
N ILE A 148 -7.64 13.66 10.45
CA ILE A 148 -7.43 14.98 9.89
C ILE A 148 -8.51 15.89 10.48
N GLN A 149 -8.08 16.89 11.24
CA GLN A 149 -8.98 17.95 11.69
C GLN A 149 -9.10 19.00 10.61
N LEU A 150 -10.34 19.34 10.26
CA LEU A 150 -10.68 20.42 9.34
C LEU A 150 -10.75 21.74 10.13
N VAL A 151 -9.77 22.61 9.90
CA VAL A 151 -9.67 23.92 10.57
C VAL A 151 -10.31 24.96 9.66
N ARG A 152 -11.42 25.55 10.12
CA ARG A 152 -12.24 26.48 9.36
C ARG A 152 -12.31 27.84 10.06
N GLY A 153 -12.32 28.89 9.26
CA GLY A 153 -12.44 30.27 9.74
C GLY A 153 -11.21 30.79 10.43
N SER A 154 -11.29 32.00 10.96
CA SER A 154 -10.18 32.64 11.66
C SER A 154 -9.91 31.92 13.00
N VAL A 155 -8.68 31.44 13.18
CA VAL A 155 -8.21 30.78 14.39
C VAL A 155 -7.02 31.56 14.94
N ALA A 156 -7.04 31.85 16.25
CA ALA A 156 -5.95 32.60 16.89
C ALA A 156 -4.61 31.86 16.74
N GLY A 157 -3.61 32.57 16.24
CA GLY A 157 -2.25 32.02 16.04
C GLY A 157 -2.05 31.19 14.76
N LEU A 158 -3.07 31.05 13.91
CA LEU A 158 -2.98 30.37 12.63
C LEU A 158 -3.18 31.36 11.48
N ASN A 159 -2.20 31.46 10.60
CA ASN A 159 -2.32 32.10 9.32
C ASN A 159 -2.60 31.05 8.26
N HIS A 160 -3.76 31.12 7.61
CA HIS A 160 -4.02 30.31 6.43
C HIS A 160 -3.10 30.73 5.29
N SER A 161 -2.69 29.79 4.46
CA SER A 161 -1.75 30.06 3.36
C SER A 161 -2.37 30.87 2.20
N THR A 162 -3.69 31.00 2.17
CA THR A 162 -4.48 31.73 1.20
C THR A 162 -5.59 32.53 1.89
N ASP A 163 -6.29 33.38 1.15
CA ASP A 163 -7.45 34.14 1.66
C ASP A 163 -8.66 33.23 1.97
N ILE A 164 -8.60 31.97 1.56
CA ILE A 164 -9.56 30.93 1.95
C ILE A 164 -9.21 30.45 3.35
N ALA A 165 -10.06 30.77 4.32
CA ALA A 165 -9.86 30.42 5.75
C ALA A 165 -10.10 28.93 6.01
N PHE A 166 -9.29 28.08 5.41
CA PHE A 166 -9.35 26.61 5.53
C PHE A 166 -7.97 25.99 5.50
N SER A 167 -7.67 25.17 6.50
CA SER A 167 -6.42 24.38 6.61
C SER A 167 -6.69 23.01 7.19
N LEU A 168 -5.77 22.09 6.99
CA LEU A 168 -5.82 20.72 7.48
C LEU A 168 -4.84 20.53 8.65
N GLU A 169 -5.28 19.95 9.75
CA GLU A 169 -4.40 19.47 10.83
C GLU A 169 -4.33 17.95 10.73
N ALA A 170 -3.24 17.41 10.19
CA ALA A 170 -2.99 15.97 10.12
C ALA A 170 -2.50 15.47 11.48
N LEU A 171 -3.11 14.39 11.98
CA LEU A 171 -2.85 13.84 13.29
C LEU A 171 -2.55 12.35 13.20
N GLU A 172 -1.43 11.94 13.79
CA GLU A 172 -1.15 10.52 13.99
C GLU A 172 -2.13 9.90 14.99
N PRO A 173 -2.33 8.58 14.95
CA PRO A 173 -3.25 7.88 15.85
C PRO A 173 -2.99 8.10 17.33
N ASP A 174 -1.78 8.46 17.70
CA ASP A 174 -1.35 8.68 19.08
C ASP A 174 -2.01 9.92 19.70
N PHE A 175 -2.40 10.90 18.90
CA PHE A 175 -3.15 12.06 19.36
C PHE A 175 -4.54 11.71 19.87
N VAL A 176 -5.11 10.56 19.46
CA VAL A 176 -6.41 10.11 19.95
C VAL A 176 -6.23 8.98 20.97
N PRO A 177 -6.46 9.22 22.27
CA PRO A 177 -6.12 8.29 23.34
C PRO A 177 -6.85 6.95 23.23
N MET A 178 -6.10 5.86 23.03
CA MET A 178 -6.66 4.50 22.90
C MET A 178 -7.28 3.98 24.21
N TRP A 179 -6.78 4.43 25.35
CA TRP A 179 -7.15 3.90 26.67
C TRP A 179 -8.30 4.64 27.34
N GLN A 180 -8.69 5.81 26.85
CA GLN A 180 -9.79 6.58 27.40
C GLN A 180 -11.14 5.94 27.03
N SER A 181 -11.82 5.41 28.03
CA SER A 181 -13.16 4.83 27.96
C SER A 181 -13.87 5.15 29.27
N ASP A 182 -14.04 6.46 29.56
CA ASP A 182 -14.49 6.95 30.87
C ASP A 182 -16.00 6.83 31.05
N THR A 183 -16.74 6.72 29.95
CA THR A 183 -18.20 6.57 29.94
C THR A 183 -18.61 5.48 28.95
N ALA A 184 -19.83 4.97 29.12
CA ALA A 184 -20.37 3.93 28.25
C ALA A 184 -20.39 4.31 26.74
N ASN A 185 -20.41 5.62 26.45
CA ASN A 185 -20.47 6.15 25.10
C ASN A 185 -19.10 6.54 24.54
N VAL A 186 -18.03 6.50 25.34
CA VAL A 186 -16.68 6.81 24.89
C VAL A 186 -15.88 5.53 24.78
N ILE A 187 -15.49 5.20 23.57
CA ILE A 187 -14.72 3.99 23.25
C ILE A 187 -13.42 4.43 22.56
N GLN A 188 -12.28 4.19 23.21
CA GLN A 188 -10.94 4.44 22.63
C GLN A 188 -10.77 5.90 22.14
N GLY A 189 -11.24 6.86 22.94
CA GLY A 189 -11.13 8.30 22.64
C GLY A 189 -12.18 8.82 21.65
N ILE A 190 -13.12 7.99 21.21
CA ILE A 190 -14.19 8.35 20.28
C ILE A 190 -15.51 8.27 21.02
N GLU A 191 -16.24 9.38 21.07
CA GLU A 191 -17.60 9.43 21.59
C GLU A 191 -18.58 9.02 20.49
N ILE A 192 -19.52 8.10 20.83
CA ILE A 192 -20.50 7.56 19.90
C ILE A 192 -21.91 7.77 20.41
N ASN A 193 -22.85 7.89 19.47
CA ASN A 193 -24.28 7.92 19.78
C ASN A 193 -24.87 6.50 19.91
N ALA A 194 -26.19 6.41 20.15
CA ALA A 194 -26.93 5.17 20.26
C ALA A 194 -26.81 4.26 19.01
N TRP A 195 -26.56 4.84 17.85
CA TRP A 195 -26.34 4.15 16.57
C TRP A 195 -24.87 3.78 16.33
N ARG A 196 -23.99 3.98 17.31
CA ARG A 196 -22.54 3.78 17.23
C ARG A 196 -21.84 4.71 16.22
N ARG A 197 -22.50 5.81 15.83
CA ARG A 197 -21.90 6.83 14.99
C ARG A 197 -21.02 7.75 15.83
N PRO A 198 -19.78 8.06 15.41
CA PRO A 198 -18.94 9.06 16.07
C PRO A 198 -19.64 10.42 16.14
N VAL A 199 -19.58 11.05 17.31
CA VAL A 199 -20.12 12.40 17.59
C VAL A 199 -18.97 13.36 17.85
N SER A 200 -17.96 12.93 18.59
CA SER A 200 -16.77 13.73 18.90
C SER A 200 -15.55 12.83 19.08
N TYR A 201 -14.39 13.46 18.94
CA TYR A 201 -13.08 12.84 19.14
C TYR A 201 -12.34 13.57 20.26
N ARG A 202 -11.76 12.82 21.17
CA ARG A 202 -10.84 13.35 22.18
C ARG A 202 -9.45 13.40 21.57
N VAL A 203 -8.84 14.57 21.53
CA VAL A 203 -7.54 14.79 20.88
C VAL A 203 -6.60 15.44 21.89
N TYR A 204 -5.42 14.89 22.07
CA TYR A 204 -4.37 15.52 22.85
C TYR A 204 -3.96 16.84 22.20
N MET A 205 -3.72 17.88 23.02
CA MET A 205 -3.30 19.20 22.53
C MET A 205 -1.84 19.21 22.08
N ASP A 206 -1.02 18.35 22.69
CA ASP A 206 0.40 18.18 22.38
C ASP A 206 0.68 16.70 22.04
N ASN A 207 1.76 16.45 21.31
CA ASN A 207 2.14 15.07 20.97
C ASN A 207 2.48 14.30 22.27
N PRO A 208 1.72 13.25 22.60
CA PRO A 208 1.91 12.51 23.84
C PRO A 208 3.25 11.73 23.88
N GLN A 209 3.88 11.49 22.75
CA GLN A 209 5.15 10.78 22.67
C GLN A 209 6.36 11.70 22.87
N GLU A 210 6.22 12.98 22.52
CA GLU A 210 7.31 13.96 22.66
C GLU A 210 7.32 14.65 24.00
N ASN A 211 6.17 14.77 24.65
CA ASN A 211 6.01 15.61 25.84
C ASN A 211 5.35 14.86 27.00
N ASN A 212 6.17 14.21 27.87
CA ASN A 212 5.70 13.51 29.07
C ASN A 212 5.00 14.43 30.09
N ARG A 213 5.03 15.75 29.91
CA ARG A 213 4.50 16.72 30.91
C ARG A 213 3.03 17.07 30.70
N THR A 214 2.43 16.70 29.54
CA THR A 214 1.09 17.16 29.19
C THR A 214 0.08 16.01 29.04
N TYR A 215 0.35 14.88 29.69
CA TYR A 215 -0.64 13.83 29.85
C TYR A 215 -1.90 14.39 30.55
N GLY A 216 -2.93 14.71 29.78
CA GLY A 216 -4.21 15.12 30.33
C GLY A 216 -4.92 16.28 29.64
N ARG A 217 -4.22 17.14 28.89
CA ARG A 217 -4.90 18.21 28.13
C ARG A 217 -5.48 17.68 26.83
N VAL A 218 -6.80 17.48 26.85
CA VAL A 218 -7.54 16.92 25.72
C VAL A 218 -8.53 17.96 25.22
N LYS A 219 -8.51 18.26 23.93
CA LYS A 219 -9.57 19.01 23.23
C LYS A 219 -10.62 18.05 22.71
N MET A 220 -11.89 18.47 22.70
CA MET A 220 -12.99 17.75 22.07
C MET A 220 -13.19 18.30 20.67
N VAL A 221 -13.04 17.46 19.66
CA VAL A 221 -13.26 17.83 18.26
C VAL A 221 -14.55 17.17 17.77
N PRO A 222 -15.56 17.97 17.35
CA PRO A 222 -16.80 17.43 16.77
C PRO A 222 -16.50 16.53 15.55
N ALA A 223 -17.26 15.46 15.37
CA ALA A 223 -17.05 14.52 14.29
C ALA A 223 -17.21 15.15 12.88
N GLU A 224 -17.95 16.22 12.76
CA GLU A 224 -18.08 17.00 11.50
C GLU A 224 -16.79 17.71 11.11
N ASN A 225 -15.89 17.95 12.07
CA ASN A 225 -14.59 18.59 11.87
C ASN A 225 -13.44 17.57 11.86
N MET A 226 -13.73 16.26 11.90
CA MET A 226 -12.72 15.22 11.95
C MET A 226 -12.93 14.18 10.86
N LEU A 227 -11.98 14.05 9.95
CA LEU A 227 -11.92 12.92 9.04
C LEU A 227 -11.13 11.80 9.72
N HIS A 228 -11.67 10.60 9.69
CA HIS A 228 -11.04 9.41 10.27
C HIS A 228 -11.02 8.29 9.25
N LEU A 229 -9.85 8.01 8.71
CA LEU A 229 -9.60 6.89 7.81
C LEU A 229 -8.91 5.76 8.58
N ALA A 230 -9.52 4.57 8.60
CA ALA A 230 -9.04 3.44 9.39
C ALA A 230 -9.24 2.10 8.68
N PHE A 231 -8.28 1.18 8.81
CA PHE A 231 -8.45 -0.22 8.40
C PHE A 231 -9.33 -0.95 9.39
N LYS A 232 -10.57 -1.20 9.00
CA LYS A 232 -11.58 -1.90 9.79
C LYS A 232 -11.88 -3.25 9.15
N LYS A 233 -11.72 -4.32 9.91
CA LYS A 233 -12.00 -5.70 9.46
C LYS A 233 -13.31 -6.26 9.98
N ARG A 234 -13.93 -5.59 10.97
CA ARG A 234 -15.22 -5.95 11.56
C ARG A 234 -16.15 -4.76 11.58
N LEU A 235 -17.45 -4.96 11.32
CA LEU A 235 -18.44 -3.89 11.13
C LEU A 235 -18.52 -2.87 12.27
N HIS A 236 -18.32 -3.30 13.52
CA HIS A 236 -18.42 -2.43 14.69
C HIS A 236 -17.07 -1.98 15.25
N GLN A 237 -15.99 -2.19 14.49
CA GLN A 237 -14.66 -1.73 14.84
C GLN A 237 -14.58 -0.22 14.64
N LEU A 238 -14.15 0.52 15.68
CA LEU A 238 -14.00 1.98 15.61
C LEU A 238 -12.60 2.37 15.15
N ARG A 239 -11.56 1.83 15.80
CA ARG A 239 -10.15 2.15 15.54
C ARG A 239 -9.54 1.18 14.53
N GLY A 240 -8.53 1.64 13.79
CA GLY A 240 -7.82 0.85 12.82
C GLY A 240 -6.71 -0.04 13.39
N VAL A 241 -6.23 -0.97 12.58
CA VAL A 241 -5.02 -1.77 12.82
C VAL A 241 -4.14 -1.75 11.58
N SER A 242 -2.82 -1.73 11.78
CA SER A 242 -1.85 -1.72 10.68
C SER A 242 -2.18 -2.74 9.58
N MET A 243 -2.03 -2.35 8.32
CA MET A 243 -2.11 -3.27 7.19
C MET A 243 -1.09 -4.41 7.32
N LEU A 244 0.05 -4.13 7.93
CA LEU A 244 1.16 -5.09 8.10
C LEU A 244 0.89 -6.15 9.17
N HIS A 245 -0.18 -6.05 9.97
CA HIS A 245 -0.44 -6.94 11.12
C HIS A 245 -0.31 -8.44 10.82
N GLY A 246 -0.66 -8.87 9.60
CA GLY A 246 -0.59 -10.28 9.19
C GLY A 246 0.80 -10.75 8.75
N VAL A 247 1.74 -9.83 8.53
CA VAL A 247 3.07 -10.13 7.97
C VAL A 247 4.23 -9.70 8.88
N ILE A 248 3.96 -8.93 9.95
CA ILE A 248 4.99 -8.41 10.88
C ILE A 248 5.93 -9.51 11.35
N VAL A 249 5.39 -10.59 11.93
CA VAL A 249 6.19 -11.70 12.48
C VAL A 249 7.02 -12.35 11.38
N ARG A 250 6.43 -12.61 10.23
CA ARG A 250 7.12 -13.21 9.09
C ARG A 250 8.29 -12.36 8.58
N LEU A 251 8.10 -11.05 8.53
CA LEU A 251 9.13 -10.10 8.08
C LEU A 251 10.27 -10.01 9.10
N SER A 252 9.95 -9.98 10.39
CA SER A 252 10.95 -10.01 11.45
C SER A 252 11.78 -11.31 11.40
N ASP A 253 11.12 -12.47 11.32
CA ASP A 253 11.79 -13.76 11.22
C ASP A 253 12.68 -13.84 9.96
N LEU A 254 12.22 -13.29 8.83
CA LEU A 254 13.02 -13.25 7.60
C LEU A 254 14.29 -12.42 7.77
N LYS A 255 14.18 -11.23 8.36
CA LYS A 255 15.32 -10.36 8.64
C LYS A 255 16.35 -11.03 9.56
N ASP A 256 15.89 -11.62 10.65
CA ASP A 256 16.75 -12.31 11.62
C ASP A 256 17.45 -13.53 10.98
N TYR A 257 16.74 -14.24 10.11
CA TYR A 257 17.32 -15.36 9.35
C TYR A 257 18.38 -14.89 8.35
N GLU A 258 18.10 -13.84 7.57
CA GLU A 258 19.06 -13.25 6.63
C GLU A 258 20.31 -12.70 7.36
N GLU A 259 20.13 -12.10 8.53
CA GLU A 259 21.25 -11.65 9.35
C GLU A 259 22.10 -12.82 9.86
N SER A 260 21.45 -13.85 10.36
CA SER A 260 22.14 -15.08 10.82
C SER A 260 22.95 -15.73 9.69
N GLU A 261 22.42 -15.80 8.47
CA GLU A 261 23.14 -16.31 7.31
C GLU A 261 24.34 -15.43 6.91
N ARG A 262 24.17 -14.10 6.97
CA ARG A 262 25.28 -13.17 6.69
C ARG A 262 26.40 -13.29 7.74
N VAL A 263 26.03 -13.45 9.00
CA VAL A 263 27.02 -13.68 10.09
C VAL A 263 27.71 -15.01 9.89
N ALA A 264 26.96 -16.09 9.62
CA ALA A 264 27.55 -17.42 9.37
C ALA A 264 28.48 -17.40 8.15
N ALA A 265 28.12 -16.72 7.07
CA ALA A 265 28.97 -16.58 5.89
C ALA A 265 30.26 -15.79 6.20
N ARG A 266 30.18 -14.71 7.02
CA ARG A 266 31.37 -13.96 7.46
C ARG A 266 32.30 -14.81 8.32
N ILE A 267 31.75 -15.57 9.27
CA ILE A 267 32.51 -16.50 10.10
C ILE A 267 33.15 -17.56 9.22
N ALA A 268 32.41 -18.17 8.30
CA ALA A 268 32.91 -19.17 7.38
C ALA A 268 34.05 -18.66 6.47
N ALA A 269 33.99 -17.39 6.07
CA ALA A 269 35.02 -16.73 5.28
C ALA A 269 36.29 -16.39 6.12
N ALA A 270 36.10 -16.15 7.42
CA ALA A 270 37.21 -15.82 8.33
C ALA A 270 37.95 -17.09 8.85
N PHE A 271 37.22 -18.20 9.07
CA PHE A 271 37.80 -19.42 9.56
C PHE A 271 38.13 -20.37 8.40
N THR A 272 39.40 -20.47 8.07
CA THR A 272 39.89 -21.38 7.02
C THR A 272 40.23 -22.77 7.54
N MET A 273 40.64 -22.89 8.79
CA MET A 273 41.09 -24.18 9.36
C MET A 273 40.97 -24.20 10.89
N TYR A 274 40.96 -25.39 11.43
CA TYR A 274 41.11 -25.65 12.87
C TYR A 274 42.09 -26.80 13.12
N ILE A 275 42.82 -26.75 14.22
CA ILE A 275 43.69 -27.81 14.64
C ILE A 275 42.90 -28.73 15.56
N ARG A 276 42.79 -29.99 15.17
CA ARG A 276 42.19 -31.04 15.97
C ARG A 276 43.29 -31.69 16.80
N LYS A 277 43.19 -31.62 18.11
CA LYS A 277 44.10 -32.35 19.02
C LYS A 277 43.56 -33.76 19.20
N GLY A 278 44.39 -34.78 18.92
CA GLY A 278 44.08 -36.17 19.20
C GLY A 278 44.10 -36.49 20.70
N ASP A 279 43.73 -37.74 21.04
CA ASP A 279 43.65 -38.17 22.43
C ASP A 279 45.09 -38.24 23.03
N ALA A 280 45.36 -37.40 24.00
CA ALA A 280 46.67 -37.34 24.69
C ALA A 280 47.09 -38.67 25.37
N ALA A 281 46.15 -39.56 25.65
CA ALA A 281 46.38 -40.85 26.24
C ALA A 281 47.10 -41.85 25.31
N ILE A 282 47.13 -41.60 24.00
CA ILE A 282 47.78 -42.49 23.00
C ILE A 282 49.27 -42.15 22.81
N TYR A 283 49.71 -40.98 23.18
CA TYR A 283 51.04 -40.44 22.96
C TYR A 283 51.78 -40.21 24.28
N GLY A 284 52.08 -41.31 25.01
CA GLY A 284 53.00 -41.43 26.09
C GLY A 284 53.27 -40.25 27.04
N ASP A 285 53.16 -40.55 28.29
CA ASP A 285 53.29 -39.77 29.53
C ASP A 285 54.65 -39.08 29.74
N ASN A 286 55.18 -38.29 28.81
CA ASN A 286 56.49 -37.65 29.02
C ASN A 286 56.64 -36.21 28.49
N GLU A 287 55.68 -35.42 28.60
CA GLU A 287 55.91 -33.97 28.49
C GLU A 287 55.09 -33.20 29.56
N ASP A 288 55.89 -32.51 30.42
CA ASP A 288 55.42 -31.53 31.38
C ASP A 288 54.37 -30.59 30.78
N TYR A 289 53.11 -30.72 31.20
CA TYR A 289 52.07 -29.71 30.94
C TYR A 289 52.40 -28.46 31.80
N SER A 290 53.48 -27.75 31.47
CA SER A 290 53.63 -26.39 31.92
C SER A 290 52.57 -25.53 31.23
N THR A 291 51.81 -24.84 32.01
CA THR A 291 50.76 -23.89 31.59
C THR A 291 51.29 -22.69 30.79
N ASP A 292 52.54 -22.75 30.38
CA ASP A 292 53.27 -21.69 29.65
C ASP A 292 53.66 -22.17 28.23
N SER A 293 52.76 -22.79 27.50
CA SER A 293 52.95 -22.98 26.07
C SER A 293 52.76 -21.62 25.37
N PRO A 294 53.79 -21.10 24.70
CA PRO A 294 53.60 -19.85 23.92
C PRO A 294 52.43 -20.00 22.98
N GLU A 295 51.56 -19.02 22.99
CA GLU A 295 50.47 -18.90 21.98
C GLU A 295 51.11 -18.99 20.60
N ARG A 296 50.70 -20.03 19.83
CA ARG A 296 51.16 -20.20 18.46
C ARG A 296 50.36 -19.23 17.59
N ASP A 297 51.04 -18.25 17.10
CA ASP A 297 50.46 -17.32 16.11
C ASP A 297 50.73 -17.90 14.71
N PHE A 298 49.66 -18.36 14.05
CA PHE A 298 49.77 -18.84 12.68
C PHE A 298 49.40 -17.69 11.72
N GLU A 299 50.37 -17.10 11.05
CA GLU A 299 50.10 -16.21 9.93
C GLU A 299 49.57 -17.00 8.75
N ILE A 300 48.27 -16.83 8.47
CA ILE A 300 47.60 -17.48 7.34
C ILE A 300 47.73 -16.58 6.12
N ALA A 301 48.63 -16.94 5.20
CA ALA A 301 48.78 -16.33 3.89
C ALA A 301 48.31 -17.30 2.79
N PRO A 302 47.83 -16.82 1.64
CA PRO A 302 47.51 -17.69 0.50
C PRO A 302 48.77 -18.51 0.08
N GLY A 303 48.66 -19.85 0.15
CA GLY A 303 49.76 -20.73 -0.16
C GLY A 303 50.67 -21.06 1.03
N ALA A 304 50.34 -20.67 2.25
CA ALA A 304 51.08 -21.07 3.45
C ALA A 304 51.05 -22.58 3.63
N ILE A 305 52.23 -23.17 3.87
CA ILE A 305 52.38 -24.58 4.23
C ILE A 305 52.56 -24.63 5.76
N ILE A 306 51.65 -25.30 6.44
CA ILE A 306 51.72 -25.48 7.89
C ILE A 306 52.37 -26.81 8.15
N ASP A 307 53.64 -26.79 8.53
CA ASP A 307 54.47 -27.96 8.81
C ASP A 307 54.81 -28.11 10.32
N ASP A 308 54.37 -27.14 11.14
CA ASP A 308 54.63 -27.13 12.59
C ASP A 308 53.49 -27.75 13.42
N LEU A 309 53.07 -28.96 13.00
CA LEU A 309 52.08 -29.74 13.74
C LEU A 309 52.75 -30.67 14.73
N LYS A 310 52.22 -30.70 15.97
CA LYS A 310 52.67 -31.68 16.95
C LYS A 310 52.13 -33.07 16.63
N PRO A 311 52.84 -34.16 17.06
CA PRO A 311 52.30 -35.51 16.93
C PRO A 311 50.91 -35.64 17.53
N GLY A 312 49.95 -36.11 16.72
CA GLY A 312 48.54 -36.23 17.12
C GLY A 312 47.67 -35.01 16.84
N GLU A 313 48.23 -33.93 16.30
CA GLU A 313 47.47 -32.83 15.79
C GLU A 313 47.11 -33.07 14.30
N ASP A 314 45.86 -32.81 13.94
CA ASP A 314 45.37 -32.89 12.56
C ASP A 314 44.73 -31.57 12.18
N ILE A 315 44.87 -31.17 10.93
CA ILE A 315 44.26 -29.94 10.42
C ILE A 315 42.94 -30.29 9.74
N GLY A 316 41.85 -29.80 10.32
CA GLY A 316 40.55 -29.84 9.68
C GLY A 316 40.27 -28.54 8.93
N LEU A 317 39.90 -28.66 7.67
CA LEU A 317 39.28 -27.55 6.93
C LEU A 317 37.84 -27.41 7.37
N ILE A 318 37.43 -26.19 7.71
CA ILE A 318 36.03 -25.94 7.95
C ILE A 318 35.33 -25.85 6.61
N ASN A 319 34.80 -26.98 6.14
CA ASN A 319 33.88 -27.00 5.01
C ASN A 319 32.54 -26.41 5.46
N SER A 320 32.42 -25.11 5.33
CA SER A 320 31.13 -24.45 5.53
C SER A 320 30.28 -24.67 4.30
N ASN A 321 29.12 -25.37 4.46
CA ASN A 321 28.06 -25.42 3.43
C ASN A 321 27.31 -24.07 3.34
N ARG A 322 27.97 -22.97 3.65
CA ARG A 322 27.41 -21.60 3.61
C ARG A 322 28.05 -20.81 2.47
N PRO A 323 27.26 -19.97 1.74
CA PRO A 323 25.83 -19.70 1.94
C PRO A 323 24.94 -20.90 1.58
N ASN A 324 23.80 -21.02 2.29
CA ASN A 324 22.84 -22.11 2.08
C ASN A 324 22.21 -21.99 0.68
N VAL A 325 22.33 -23.04 -0.14
CA VAL A 325 21.76 -23.11 -1.52
C VAL A 325 20.26 -22.90 -1.53
N ASN A 326 19.56 -23.20 -0.43
CA ASN A 326 18.10 -23.06 -0.31
C ASN A 326 17.66 -21.67 0.19
N LEU A 327 18.59 -20.77 0.52
CA LEU A 327 18.29 -19.43 1.04
C LEU A 327 17.39 -18.65 0.09
N GLU A 328 17.73 -18.65 -1.19
CA GLU A 328 16.94 -17.93 -2.22
C GLU A 328 15.52 -18.48 -2.32
N THR A 329 15.36 -19.79 -2.40
CA THR A 329 14.04 -20.43 -2.50
C THR A 329 13.18 -20.14 -1.27
N PHE A 330 13.77 -20.21 -0.08
CA PHE A 330 13.09 -19.88 1.17
C PHE A 330 12.68 -18.42 1.21
N ARG A 331 13.62 -17.50 0.92
CA ARG A 331 13.37 -16.06 0.84
C ARG A 331 12.24 -15.74 -0.12
N ASN A 332 12.28 -16.28 -1.32
CA ASN A 332 11.25 -16.05 -2.35
C ASN A 332 9.87 -16.56 -1.89
N GLY A 333 9.80 -17.68 -1.18
CA GLY A 333 8.58 -18.18 -0.55
C GLY A 333 8.01 -17.22 0.49
N GLN A 334 8.87 -16.65 1.36
CA GLN A 334 8.46 -15.65 2.36
C GLN A 334 7.99 -14.35 1.72
N LEU A 335 8.66 -13.87 0.67
CA LEU A 335 8.28 -12.66 -0.06
C LEU A 335 6.94 -12.82 -0.79
N ARG A 336 6.67 -13.98 -1.41
CA ARG A 336 5.36 -14.27 -2.03
C ARG A 336 4.23 -14.25 -1.01
N ALA A 337 4.44 -14.84 0.17
CA ALA A 337 3.45 -14.82 1.24
C ALA A 337 3.25 -13.40 1.80
N THR A 338 4.30 -12.59 1.87
CA THR A 338 4.24 -11.18 2.26
C THR A 338 3.46 -10.36 1.22
N ALA A 339 3.75 -10.56 -0.07
CA ALA A 339 3.02 -9.94 -1.17
C ALA A 339 1.51 -10.21 -1.09
N ALA A 340 1.13 -11.47 -0.89
CA ALA A 340 -0.27 -11.86 -0.70
C ALA A 340 -0.92 -11.18 0.51
N GLY A 341 -0.20 -11.01 1.62
CA GLY A 341 -0.69 -10.37 2.84
C GLY A 341 -0.78 -8.85 2.76
N THR A 342 -0.05 -8.20 1.85
CA THR A 342 0.04 -6.74 1.72
C THR A 342 -0.60 -6.19 0.45
N ARG A 343 -1.28 -7.01 -0.37
CA ARG A 343 -1.84 -6.62 -1.68
C ARG A 343 -0.80 -6.07 -2.66
N SER A 344 0.44 -6.47 -2.50
CA SER A 344 1.54 -6.05 -3.36
C SER A 344 1.93 -7.17 -4.31
N SER A 345 2.61 -6.84 -5.42
CA SER A 345 3.16 -7.85 -6.32
C SER A 345 4.49 -8.39 -5.80
N TYR A 346 4.71 -9.70 -5.96
CA TYR A 346 5.98 -10.33 -5.63
C TYR A 346 7.14 -9.70 -6.39
N SER A 347 6.98 -9.53 -7.71
CA SER A 347 8.02 -8.96 -8.55
C SER A 347 8.43 -7.53 -8.12
N SER A 348 7.47 -6.71 -7.68
CA SER A 348 7.75 -5.38 -7.16
C SER A 348 8.49 -5.39 -5.83
N ILE A 349 8.15 -6.32 -4.92
CA ILE A 349 8.79 -6.43 -3.61
C ILE A 349 10.19 -7.02 -3.73
N ALA A 350 10.33 -8.11 -4.47
CA ALA A 350 11.59 -8.82 -4.65
C ALA A 350 12.54 -8.13 -5.65
N ARG A 351 12.03 -7.18 -6.47
CA ARG A 351 12.72 -6.63 -7.65
C ARG A 351 13.16 -7.72 -8.62
N ASP A 352 12.38 -8.81 -8.67
CA ASP A 352 12.61 -9.97 -9.52
C ASP A 352 11.63 -9.94 -10.69
N TYR A 353 12.15 -9.68 -11.87
CA TYR A 353 11.38 -9.58 -13.11
C TYR A 353 11.67 -10.76 -14.06
N ASN A 354 12.15 -11.89 -13.54
CA ASN A 354 12.48 -13.10 -14.29
C ASN A 354 11.24 -13.93 -14.68
N GLY A 355 10.19 -13.30 -15.15
CA GLY A 355 8.96 -13.95 -15.58
C GLY A 355 8.70 -13.78 -17.09
N THR A 356 7.75 -14.55 -17.61
CA THR A 356 7.27 -14.31 -18.98
C THR A 356 6.50 -12.99 -19.03
N TYR A 357 6.50 -12.31 -20.17
CA TYR A 357 5.74 -11.07 -20.37
C TYR A 357 4.27 -11.22 -19.96
N SER A 358 3.64 -12.34 -20.28
CA SER A 358 2.24 -12.59 -19.94
C SER A 358 2.01 -12.70 -18.42
N SER A 359 2.91 -13.39 -17.70
CA SER A 359 2.79 -13.54 -16.24
C SER A 359 3.03 -12.21 -15.51
N GLN A 360 4.00 -11.42 -15.94
CA GLN A 360 4.28 -10.10 -15.37
C GLN A 360 3.13 -9.12 -15.65
N ARG A 361 2.53 -9.19 -16.84
CA ARG A 361 1.35 -8.40 -17.17
C ARG A 361 0.16 -8.77 -16.30
N GLN A 362 -0.09 -10.05 -16.09
CA GLN A 362 -1.18 -10.52 -15.23
C GLN A 362 -0.98 -10.04 -13.79
N GLU A 363 0.23 -10.17 -13.25
CA GLU A 363 0.57 -9.69 -11.92
C GLU A 363 0.38 -8.17 -11.78
N LEU A 364 0.75 -7.40 -12.79
CA LEU A 364 0.56 -5.95 -12.80
C LEU A 364 -0.92 -5.57 -12.78
N VAL A 365 -1.75 -6.21 -13.60
CA VAL A 365 -3.20 -5.97 -13.67
C VAL A 365 -3.85 -6.27 -12.31
N GLU A 366 -3.57 -7.45 -11.73
CA GLU A 366 -4.11 -7.86 -10.43
C GLU A 366 -3.69 -6.90 -9.30
N SER A 367 -2.42 -6.45 -9.32
CA SER A 367 -1.93 -5.50 -8.32
C SER A 367 -2.63 -4.14 -8.42
N PHE A 368 -2.91 -3.67 -9.63
CA PHE A 368 -3.61 -2.41 -9.84
C PHE A 368 -5.07 -2.45 -9.37
N GLU A 369 -5.74 -3.58 -9.46
CA GLU A 369 -7.06 -3.75 -8.84
C GLU A 369 -6.99 -3.56 -7.32
N GLY A 370 -5.97 -4.09 -6.68
CA GLY A 370 -5.71 -3.89 -5.25
C GLY A 370 -5.43 -2.44 -4.88
N TYR A 371 -4.65 -1.73 -5.70
CA TYR A 371 -4.34 -0.31 -5.50
C TYR A 371 -5.55 0.58 -5.74
N SER A 372 -6.39 0.28 -6.74
CA SER A 372 -7.61 1.05 -7.02
C SER A 372 -8.59 1.03 -5.84
N VAL A 373 -8.74 -0.12 -5.15
CA VAL A 373 -9.57 -0.21 -3.95
C VAL A 373 -9.06 0.71 -2.83
N LEU A 374 -7.75 0.78 -2.63
CA LEU A 374 -7.15 1.69 -1.63
C LEU A 374 -7.34 3.15 -2.05
N GLN A 375 -7.15 3.45 -3.34
CA GLN A 375 -7.33 4.78 -3.91
C GLN A 375 -8.78 5.26 -3.76
N ASP A 376 -9.76 4.43 -4.13
CA ASP A 376 -11.18 4.76 -4.00
C ASP A 376 -11.57 4.98 -2.53
N THR A 377 -11.03 4.18 -1.62
CA THR A 377 -11.25 4.34 -0.18
C THR A 377 -10.65 5.67 0.30
N PHE A 378 -9.43 6.00 -0.11
CA PHE A 378 -8.78 7.27 0.23
C PHE A 378 -9.56 8.46 -0.33
N VAL A 379 -9.96 8.40 -1.58
CA VAL A 379 -10.78 9.44 -2.23
C VAL A 379 -12.10 9.64 -1.49
N ALA A 380 -12.79 8.55 -1.16
CA ALA A 380 -14.10 8.61 -0.51
C ALA A 380 -14.05 9.24 0.89
N HIS A 381 -13.00 8.94 1.66
CA HIS A 381 -12.89 9.35 3.06
C HIS A 381 -12.03 10.60 3.29
N ILE A 382 -11.13 10.93 2.37
CA ILE A 382 -10.17 12.04 2.53
C ILE A 382 -10.37 13.10 1.42
N SER A 383 -10.06 12.77 0.17
CA SER A 383 -9.97 13.78 -0.89
C SER A 383 -11.32 14.45 -1.17
N ARG A 384 -12.41 13.68 -1.25
CA ARG A 384 -13.75 14.20 -1.52
C ARG A 384 -14.29 15.08 -0.38
N PRO A 385 -14.23 14.68 0.91
CA PRO A 385 -14.62 15.55 2.01
C PRO A 385 -13.80 16.84 2.08
N ILE A 386 -12.47 16.76 1.90
CA ILE A 386 -11.60 17.94 1.90
C ILE A 386 -11.99 18.91 0.80
N TYR A 387 -12.15 18.42 -0.43
CA TYR A 387 -12.55 19.25 -1.57
C TYR A 387 -13.88 19.96 -1.33
N ARG A 388 -14.88 19.24 -0.83
CA ARG A 388 -16.21 19.80 -0.55
C ARG A 388 -16.17 20.89 0.53
N GLU A 389 -15.43 20.68 1.59
CA GLU A 389 -15.32 21.67 2.68
C GLU A 389 -14.46 22.86 2.26
N TRP A 390 -13.37 22.61 1.52
CA TRP A 390 -12.58 23.68 0.92
C TRP A 390 -13.40 24.57 -0.01
N LEU A 391 -14.16 23.97 -0.93
CA LEU A 391 -15.00 24.73 -1.86
C LEU A 391 -16.06 25.55 -1.14
N LYS A 392 -16.69 24.98 -0.10
CA LYS A 392 -17.58 25.73 0.78
C LYS A 392 -16.90 26.98 1.36
N MET A 393 -15.71 26.82 1.89
CA MET A 393 -14.98 27.93 2.50
C MET A 393 -14.51 28.94 1.46
N ALA A 394 -14.16 28.50 0.26
CA ALA A 394 -13.80 29.37 -0.85
C ALA A 394 -14.97 30.25 -1.33
N ILE A 395 -16.16 29.70 -1.33
CA ILE A 395 -17.38 30.46 -1.63
C ILE A 395 -17.72 31.45 -0.50
N VAL A 396 -17.64 31.01 0.76
CA VAL A 396 -17.92 31.84 1.93
C VAL A 396 -16.92 33.00 2.05
N SER A 397 -15.66 32.79 1.68
CA SER A 397 -14.64 33.86 1.67
C SER A 397 -14.77 34.81 0.46
N GLY A 398 -15.64 34.52 -0.50
CA GLY A 398 -15.81 35.34 -1.72
C GLY A 398 -14.73 35.15 -2.78
N GLU A 399 -13.86 34.14 -2.61
CA GLU A 399 -12.80 33.83 -3.57
C GLU A 399 -13.28 33.07 -4.81
N ILE A 400 -14.48 32.48 -4.73
CA ILE A 400 -15.20 31.86 -5.83
C ILE A 400 -16.60 32.38 -5.86
N GLU A 401 -16.98 33.04 -6.96
CA GLU A 401 -18.32 33.51 -7.21
C GLU A 401 -19.09 32.44 -7.99
N VAL A 402 -20.21 31.98 -7.42
CA VAL A 402 -21.06 30.98 -8.07
C VAL A 402 -22.09 31.68 -8.95
N PRO A 403 -22.10 31.46 -10.28
CA PRO A 403 -23.12 31.98 -11.17
C PRO A 403 -24.54 31.54 -10.80
N VAL A 404 -25.53 32.36 -11.11
CA VAL A 404 -26.93 32.10 -10.73
C VAL A 404 -27.54 30.91 -11.48
N ASP A 405 -26.98 30.59 -12.63
CA ASP A 405 -27.40 29.50 -13.53
C ASP A 405 -26.77 28.15 -13.21
N ILE A 406 -26.00 28.02 -12.13
CA ILE A 406 -25.46 26.76 -11.68
C ILE A 406 -26.51 25.94 -10.91
N ASP A 407 -26.60 24.64 -11.22
CA ASP A 407 -27.37 23.69 -10.42
C ASP A 407 -26.69 23.47 -9.05
N PRO A 408 -27.34 23.91 -7.95
CA PRO A 408 -26.77 23.80 -6.61
C PRO A 408 -26.44 22.36 -6.21
N ALA A 409 -27.13 21.36 -6.76
CA ALA A 409 -26.88 19.94 -6.46
C ALA A 409 -25.57 19.45 -7.08
N SER A 410 -25.16 20.06 -8.19
CA SER A 410 -23.94 19.72 -8.93
C SER A 410 -22.69 20.46 -8.49
N LEU A 411 -22.82 21.55 -7.73
CA LEU A 411 -21.72 22.47 -7.38
C LEU A 411 -20.48 21.78 -6.82
N TYR A 412 -20.70 20.72 -6.03
CA TYR A 412 -19.62 19.95 -5.41
C TYR A 412 -19.23 18.69 -6.20
N ASN A 413 -19.73 18.55 -7.42
CA ASN A 413 -19.38 17.40 -8.26
C ASN A 413 -17.94 17.54 -8.78
N ALA A 414 -17.20 16.47 -8.68
CA ALA A 414 -15.86 16.38 -9.23
C ALA A 414 -15.50 14.93 -9.56
N VAL A 415 -14.67 14.76 -10.57
CA VAL A 415 -14.03 13.48 -10.87
C VAL A 415 -12.69 13.43 -10.15
N TYR A 416 -12.43 12.33 -9.47
CA TYR A 416 -11.19 12.10 -8.73
C TYR A 416 -10.41 11.05 -9.46
N SER A 417 -9.14 11.31 -9.75
CA SER A 417 -8.25 10.35 -10.40
C SER A 417 -6.86 10.38 -9.78
N GLY A 418 -6.35 9.22 -9.46
CA GLY A 418 -4.97 9.01 -9.05
C GLY A 418 -4.15 8.35 -10.14
N PRO A 419 -3.02 7.74 -9.81
CA PRO A 419 -2.21 6.99 -10.76
C PRO A 419 -3.02 5.91 -11.44
N VAL A 420 -2.86 5.82 -12.75
CA VAL A 420 -3.47 4.78 -13.58
C VAL A 420 -2.44 3.69 -13.89
N MET A 421 -2.90 2.51 -14.30
CA MET A 421 -2.03 1.44 -14.74
C MET A 421 -1.16 1.93 -15.91
N PRO A 422 0.18 1.82 -15.82
CA PRO A 422 1.05 2.21 -16.92
C PRO A 422 0.77 1.35 -18.16
N TRP A 423 0.80 1.98 -19.32
CA TRP A 423 0.72 1.25 -20.57
C TRP A 423 2.00 0.43 -20.78
N ILE A 424 1.85 -0.87 -20.95
CA ILE A 424 2.97 -1.78 -21.16
C ILE A 424 3.42 -1.74 -22.62
N ASP A 425 2.46 -1.67 -23.56
CA ASP A 425 2.68 -1.48 -24.99
C ASP A 425 1.86 -0.27 -25.45
N PRO A 426 2.45 0.93 -25.43
CA PRO A 426 1.73 2.16 -25.74
C PRO A 426 1.06 2.15 -27.12
N THR A 427 1.69 1.49 -28.12
CA THR A 427 1.17 1.44 -29.47
C THR A 427 -0.11 0.60 -29.55
N LYS A 428 -0.09 -0.61 -29.01
CA LYS A 428 -1.26 -1.50 -29.00
C LYS A 428 -2.39 -0.94 -28.15
N GLU A 429 -2.07 -0.35 -27.02
CA GLU A 429 -3.09 0.23 -26.15
C GLU A 429 -3.72 1.48 -26.76
N ALA A 430 -2.93 2.36 -27.38
CA ALA A 430 -3.46 3.50 -28.12
C ALA A 430 -4.38 3.07 -29.27
N GLN A 431 -3.99 2.02 -30.00
CA GLN A 431 -4.81 1.45 -31.06
C GLN A 431 -6.12 0.85 -30.52
N ALA A 432 -6.04 0.11 -29.41
CA ALA A 432 -7.22 -0.46 -28.76
C ALA A 432 -8.20 0.64 -28.29
N TRP A 433 -7.70 1.74 -27.72
CA TRP A 433 -8.52 2.88 -27.35
C TRP A 433 -9.17 3.54 -28.57
N LYS A 434 -8.42 3.72 -29.65
CA LYS A 434 -8.94 4.28 -30.90
C LYS A 434 -10.09 3.43 -31.46
N GLU A 435 -9.95 2.10 -31.46
CA GLU A 435 -11.00 1.18 -31.91
C GLU A 435 -12.23 1.18 -30.98
N ARG A 436 -12.03 1.27 -29.65
CA ARG A 436 -13.13 1.38 -28.69
C ARG A 436 -13.92 2.68 -28.86
N ILE A 437 -13.25 3.79 -29.09
CA ILE A 437 -13.89 5.08 -29.34
C ILE A 437 -14.68 5.04 -30.65
N LYS A 438 -14.08 4.52 -31.74
CA LYS A 438 -14.76 4.34 -33.04
C LYS A 438 -15.98 3.43 -32.93
N GLY A 439 -15.90 2.38 -32.13
CA GLY A 439 -17.00 1.45 -31.87
C GLY A 439 -18.08 1.98 -30.92
N GLY A 440 -17.95 3.22 -30.38
CA GLY A 440 -18.88 3.78 -29.40
C GLY A 440 -18.82 3.13 -28.01
N LEU A 441 -17.81 2.30 -27.75
CA LEU A 441 -17.64 1.60 -26.47
C LEU A 441 -16.91 2.44 -25.40
N ALA A 442 -16.31 3.57 -25.80
CA ALA A 442 -15.60 4.46 -24.92
C ALA A 442 -15.64 5.89 -25.45
N THR A 443 -15.38 6.86 -24.56
CA THR A 443 -15.25 8.28 -24.92
C THR A 443 -13.79 8.71 -24.99
N GLU A 444 -13.47 9.78 -25.74
CA GLU A 444 -12.15 10.40 -25.76
C GLU A 444 -11.69 10.80 -24.35
N SER A 445 -12.61 11.36 -23.55
CA SER A 445 -12.33 11.73 -22.16
C SER A 445 -11.91 10.55 -21.28
N GLN A 446 -12.51 9.37 -21.50
CA GLN A 446 -12.08 8.16 -20.80
C GLN A 446 -10.69 7.70 -21.23
N ALA A 447 -10.35 7.77 -22.53
CA ALA A 447 -9.01 7.44 -23.01
C ALA A 447 -7.93 8.37 -22.45
N VAL A 448 -8.23 9.68 -22.40
CA VAL A 448 -7.32 10.68 -21.82
C VAL A 448 -7.12 10.44 -20.32
N ARG A 449 -8.19 10.12 -19.55
CA ARG A 449 -8.05 9.76 -18.13
C ARG A 449 -7.26 8.47 -17.95
N ALA A 450 -7.47 7.47 -18.81
CA ALA A 450 -6.71 6.21 -18.77
C ALA A 450 -5.23 6.39 -19.10
N SER A 451 -4.84 7.49 -19.78
CA SER A 451 -3.42 7.87 -19.95
C SER A 451 -2.86 8.69 -18.78
N GLY A 452 -3.65 8.96 -17.73
CA GLY A 452 -3.24 9.75 -16.58
C GLY A 452 -3.30 11.28 -16.79
N SER A 453 -4.02 11.75 -17.81
CA SER A 453 -4.14 13.16 -18.16
C SER A 453 -5.56 13.69 -17.92
N ASN A 454 -5.68 15.01 -17.71
CA ASN A 454 -6.98 15.67 -17.59
C ASN A 454 -7.56 15.97 -18.96
N PRO A 455 -8.80 15.52 -19.30
CA PRO A 455 -9.42 15.77 -20.59
C PRO A 455 -9.63 17.25 -20.92
N ALA A 456 -10.04 18.06 -19.95
CA ALA A 456 -10.25 19.51 -20.15
C ALA A 456 -8.93 20.22 -20.43
N GLU A 457 -7.87 19.90 -19.68
CA GLU A 457 -6.54 20.47 -19.89
C GLU A 457 -5.94 20.05 -21.25
N VAL A 458 -6.08 18.77 -21.62
CA VAL A 458 -5.61 18.29 -22.93
C VAL A 458 -6.33 18.99 -24.06
N LYS A 459 -7.66 19.15 -24.01
CA LYS A 459 -8.45 19.87 -25.00
C LYS A 459 -8.05 21.33 -25.08
N ARG A 460 -7.86 22.01 -23.94
CA ARG A 460 -7.44 23.41 -23.89
C ARG A 460 -6.05 23.60 -24.51
N ARG A 461 -5.08 22.80 -24.09
CA ARG A 461 -3.72 22.85 -24.65
C ARG A 461 -3.73 22.56 -26.14
N ARG A 462 -4.49 21.55 -26.56
CA ARG A 462 -4.61 21.19 -27.95
C ARG A 462 -5.20 22.35 -28.80
N ARG A 463 -6.20 23.06 -28.27
CA ARG A 463 -6.76 24.24 -28.95
C ARG A 463 -5.68 25.33 -29.14
N VAL A 464 -4.91 25.63 -28.11
CA VAL A 464 -3.83 26.64 -28.19
C VAL A 464 -2.77 26.21 -29.22
N GLU A 465 -2.33 24.96 -29.17
CA GLU A 465 -1.36 24.41 -30.13
C GLU A 465 -1.86 24.52 -31.58
N VAL A 466 -3.13 24.16 -31.84
CA VAL A 466 -3.70 24.27 -33.19
C VAL A 466 -3.78 25.73 -33.65
N GLU A 467 -4.11 26.67 -32.76
CA GLU A 467 -4.12 28.09 -33.08
C GLU A 467 -2.72 28.64 -33.35
N GLU A 468 -1.73 28.22 -32.58
CA GLU A 468 -0.32 28.59 -32.80
C GLU A 468 0.23 27.98 -34.11
N ASN A 469 -0.07 26.69 -34.36
CA ASN A 469 0.32 26.03 -35.62
C ASN A 469 -0.22 26.77 -36.84
N ARG A 470 -1.49 27.22 -36.77
CA ARG A 470 -2.08 28.03 -37.84
C ARG A 470 -1.35 29.38 -38.03
N LYS A 471 -0.98 30.07 -36.93
CA LYS A 471 -0.24 31.32 -37.01
C LYS A 471 1.15 31.16 -37.67
N PHE A 472 1.82 30.06 -37.40
CA PHE A 472 3.14 29.76 -37.93
C PHE A 472 3.10 28.98 -39.26
N GLY A 473 1.91 28.66 -39.80
CA GLY A 473 1.77 27.92 -41.05
C GLY A 473 2.19 26.44 -40.96
N LEU A 474 2.31 25.92 -39.73
CA LEU A 474 2.61 24.50 -39.46
C LEU A 474 1.36 23.65 -39.63
N LYS A 475 1.51 22.47 -40.29
CA LYS A 475 0.43 21.54 -40.52
C LYS A 475 0.84 20.16 -40.00
N PHE A 476 0.02 19.60 -39.12
CA PHE A 476 0.17 18.27 -38.61
C PHE A 476 -1.05 17.42 -38.98
N ASP A 477 -0.86 16.12 -39.18
CA ASP A 477 -1.94 15.19 -39.55
C ASP A 477 -3.10 15.15 -38.53
N THR A 478 -2.84 15.62 -37.31
CA THR A 478 -3.80 15.70 -36.24
C THR A 478 -4.67 16.98 -36.25
N ASP A 479 -4.41 17.94 -37.15
CA ASP A 479 -5.20 19.17 -37.26
C ASP A 479 -6.47 18.93 -38.09
N LEU A 480 -7.63 18.89 -37.43
CA LEU A 480 -8.94 18.58 -38.01
C LEU A 480 -9.40 19.44 -39.19
N THR A 481 -8.70 20.53 -39.48
CA THR A 481 -8.99 21.41 -40.62
C THR A 481 -8.35 20.97 -41.93
N ASN A 482 -7.71 19.81 -41.94
CA ASN A 482 -7.07 19.22 -43.14
C ASN A 482 -7.89 18.12 -43.81
N THR A 483 -9.24 18.12 -43.63
CA THR A 483 -10.12 17.33 -44.54
C THR A 483 -10.30 18.09 -45.85
N GLY A 484 -9.21 18.42 -46.49
CA GLY A 484 -9.15 18.76 -47.88
C GLY A 484 -8.99 17.43 -48.65
N THR A 485 -10.08 16.93 -49.15
CA THR A 485 -10.16 16.06 -50.34
C THR A 485 -8.81 15.56 -50.91
N THR A 486 -8.34 14.45 -50.43
CA THR A 486 -7.57 13.56 -51.27
C THR A 486 -8.43 12.36 -51.63
N ASN A 487 -9.24 12.59 -52.69
CA ASN A 487 -9.67 11.51 -53.57
C ASN A 487 -8.39 11.00 -54.29
N GLU A 488 -7.59 10.20 -53.63
CA GLU A 488 -6.72 9.28 -54.37
C GLU A 488 -7.58 8.12 -54.86
N LYS A 489 -7.91 8.23 -56.11
CA LYS A 489 -8.38 7.14 -56.95
C LYS A 489 -7.45 5.96 -56.73
N ALA A 490 -7.99 4.89 -56.19
CA ALA A 490 -7.40 3.56 -56.34
C ALA A 490 -7.21 3.33 -57.83
N LYS A 491 -5.98 3.33 -58.30
CA LYS A 491 -5.62 2.77 -59.58
C LYS A 491 -5.74 1.27 -59.47
N ASP A 492 -6.77 0.82 -60.08
CA ASP A 492 -6.99 -0.56 -60.48
C ASP A 492 -5.93 -0.89 -61.56
N ASP A 493 -4.87 -1.57 -61.22
CA ASP A 493 -3.97 -2.21 -62.17
C ASP A 493 -4.28 -3.71 -62.21
N SER A 494 -5.36 -3.98 -62.94
CA SER A 494 -5.58 -5.27 -63.55
C SER A 494 -4.90 -5.30 -64.92
N VAL A 495 -3.78 -5.97 -65.05
CA VAL A 495 -3.25 -6.48 -66.34
C VAL A 495 -2.74 -7.88 -66.01
N ALA A 496 -3.54 -8.83 -66.33
CA ALA A 496 -3.52 -9.80 -67.41
C ALA A 496 -2.16 -10.44 -67.71
N GLY A 497 -2.16 -11.76 -67.57
CA GLY A 497 -1.71 -12.69 -68.54
C GLY A 497 -0.27 -13.17 -68.50
N GLY A 498 -0.13 -14.49 -68.46
CA GLY A 498 1.03 -15.17 -68.97
C GLY A 498 1.43 -16.42 -68.17
N ASP A 499 0.76 -17.45 -68.41
CA ASP A 499 1.12 -18.82 -68.87
C ASP A 499 2.60 -19.22 -68.67
N GLY A 500 2.83 -20.43 -68.14
CA GLY A 500 4.13 -21.09 -68.21
C GLY A 500 4.43 -22.04 -67.03
N ASN A 501 3.77 -23.14 -67.02
CA ASN A 501 4.15 -24.56 -67.04
C ASN A 501 5.56 -24.93 -66.50
N GLU A 502 5.55 -25.99 -65.78
CA GLU A 502 6.48 -27.13 -65.68
C GLU A 502 7.34 -27.26 -64.37
N ARG A 503 6.87 -28.27 -63.68
CA ARG A 503 7.53 -29.57 -63.32
C ARG A 503 8.69 -29.55 -62.28
N ASP A 504 8.34 -30.29 -61.30
CA ASP A 504 9.03 -31.50 -60.79
C ASP A 504 10.33 -31.36 -59.96
N LYS A 505 10.20 -32.05 -58.84
CA LYS A 505 11.14 -32.98 -58.14
C LYS A 505 11.90 -32.49 -56.94
N ASP A 506 11.51 -33.20 -55.89
CA ASP A 506 12.33 -33.95 -54.92
C ASP A 506 13.53 -33.23 -54.25
N GLU A 507 13.44 -32.97 -52.95
CA GLU A 507 13.97 -33.76 -51.83
C GLU A 507 13.40 -33.22 -50.52
#